data_9c17a09a96d28e8fb4342d30ace059f8
#
_entry.id   9c17a09a96d28e8fb4342d30ace059f8
#
_cell.length_a   1.000
_cell.length_b   1.000
_cell.length_c   1.000
_cell.angle_alpha   90.00
_cell.angle_beta   90.00
_cell.angle_gamma   90.00
#
_symmetry.space_group_name_H-M   'P 1'
#
loop_
_entity.id
_entity.type
_entity.pdbx_description
1 polymer ?
#
loop_
_entity_poly.entity_id
_entity_poly.type
_entity_poly.pdbx_seq_one_letter_code
_entity_poly.pdbx_strand_id
1 'polypeptide(L)' 'MNNPTIKRLAEEARVSVPSNLLVNEWIEHYNQILSQLVIKEIEGYIAECEGDVDYVRFLIDTKLKGGV' A
#
# COMPACT_ATOMS: atom_id res chain seq x y z
N MET A 1 8.27 -2.47 13.65
CA MET A 1 7.88 -3.73 13.08
C MET A 1 7.83 -3.67 11.60
N ASN A 2 8.31 -4.69 10.98
CA ASN A 2 8.49 -4.68 9.53
C ASN A 2 7.41 -5.49 8.85
N ASN A 3 6.44 -4.80 8.27
CA ASN A 3 5.50 -5.43 7.38
C ASN A 3 6.10 -5.37 5.97
N PRO A 4 6.53 -6.52 5.39
CA PRO A 4 7.21 -6.50 4.10
C PRO A 4 6.36 -5.90 2.97
N THR A 5 5.05 -6.13 3.00
CA THR A 5 4.17 -5.60 1.98
C THR A 5 4.09 -4.07 2.07
N ILE A 6 3.84 -3.55 3.27
CA ILE A 6 3.76 -2.11 3.47
C ILE A 6 5.11 -1.46 3.17
N LYS A 7 6.19 -2.08 3.60
CA LYS A 7 7.54 -1.56 3.33
C LYS A 7 7.80 -1.46 1.82
N ARG A 8 7.41 -2.49 1.07
CA ARG A 8 7.58 -2.48 -0.39
C ARG A 8 6.77 -1.35 -1.03
N LEU A 9 5.51 -1.21 -0.62
CA LEU A 9 4.65 -0.15 -1.17
C LEU A 9 5.17 1.23 -0.81
N ALA A 10 5.66 1.41 0.41
CA ALA A 10 6.21 2.67 0.85
C ALA A 10 7.46 3.06 0.04
N GLU A 11 8.32 2.09 -0.23
CA GLU A 11 9.50 2.34 -1.04
C GLU A 11 9.13 2.70 -2.48
N GLU A 12 8.15 2.00 -3.05
CA GLU A 12 7.64 2.31 -4.38
C GLU A 12 7.07 3.71 -4.43
N ALA A 13 6.30 4.10 -3.43
CA ALA A 13 5.73 5.44 -3.35
C ALA A 13 6.85 6.48 -3.27
N ARG A 14 7.85 6.22 -2.45
CA ARG A 14 8.94 7.17 -2.24
C ARG A 14 9.70 7.46 -3.54
N VAL A 15 10.01 6.42 -4.32
CA VAL A 15 10.75 6.61 -5.56
C VAL A 15 9.91 7.22 -6.66
N SER A 16 8.59 7.19 -6.52
CA SER A 16 7.67 7.75 -7.51
C SER A 16 7.41 9.24 -7.30
N VAL A 17 7.81 9.80 -6.16
CA VAL A 17 7.62 11.22 -5.88
C VAL A 17 8.74 12.02 -6.52
N PRO A 18 8.43 13.13 -7.24
CA PRO A 18 9.46 13.99 -7.79
C PRO A 18 10.36 14.54 -6.69
N SER A 19 11.63 14.73 -7.01
CA SER A 19 12.63 15.13 -6.00
C SER A 19 12.75 16.64 -5.82
N ASN A 20 12.08 17.42 -6.66
CA ASN A 20 12.22 18.89 -6.64
C ASN A 20 11.04 19.59 -5.97
N LEU A 21 10.39 18.91 -5.05
CA LEU A 21 9.23 19.46 -4.34
C LEU A 21 9.63 19.97 -2.97
N LEU A 22 8.86 20.92 -2.47
CA LEU A 22 8.95 21.33 -1.08
C LEU A 22 8.51 20.19 -0.17
N VAL A 23 8.94 20.23 1.10
CA VAL A 23 8.70 19.13 2.03
C VAL A 23 7.21 18.80 2.15
N ASN A 24 6.36 19.83 2.34
CA ASN A 24 4.92 19.59 2.48
C ASN A 24 4.29 19.07 1.18
N GLU A 25 4.77 19.52 0.04
CA GLU A 25 4.31 19.00 -1.25
C GLU A 25 4.74 17.56 -1.44
N TRP A 26 5.97 17.25 -1.04
CA TRP A 26 6.49 15.89 -1.12
C TRP A 26 5.65 14.92 -0.28
N ILE A 27 5.34 15.32 0.94
CA ILE A 27 4.52 14.49 1.84
C ILE A 27 3.13 14.25 1.25
N GLU A 28 2.54 15.29 0.66
CA GLU A 28 1.23 15.17 0.05
C GLU A 28 1.24 14.20 -1.12
N HIS A 29 2.22 14.34 -2.00
CA HIS A 29 2.38 13.42 -3.13
C HIS A 29 2.64 12.00 -2.67
N TYR A 30 3.52 11.84 -1.68
CA TYR A 30 3.83 10.53 -1.13
C TYR A 30 2.58 9.85 -0.60
N ASN A 31 1.81 10.56 0.22
CA ASN A 31 0.59 10.00 0.80
C ASN A 31 -0.42 9.59 -0.27
N GLN A 32 -0.56 10.41 -1.30
CA GLN A 32 -1.49 10.13 -2.39
C GLN A 32 -1.06 8.89 -3.17
N ILE A 33 0.21 8.80 -3.51
CA ILE A 33 0.74 7.66 -4.25
C ILE A 33 0.64 6.39 -3.41
N LEU A 34 1.01 6.46 -2.13
CA LEU A 34 0.95 5.32 -1.24
C LEU A 34 -0.49 4.81 -1.10
N SER A 35 -1.45 5.72 -0.95
CA SER A 35 -2.86 5.34 -0.87
C SER A 35 -3.32 4.61 -2.12
N GLN A 36 -2.92 5.08 -3.29
CA GLN A 36 -3.26 4.43 -4.55
C GLN A 36 -2.65 3.04 -4.65
N LEU A 37 -1.41 2.89 -4.21
CA LEU A 37 -0.74 1.58 -4.23
C LEU A 37 -1.41 0.60 -3.28
N VAL A 38 -1.83 1.05 -2.10
CA VAL A 38 -2.54 0.19 -1.15
C VAL A 38 -3.88 -0.26 -1.72
N ILE A 39 -4.62 0.65 -2.34
CA ILE A 39 -5.90 0.32 -2.98
C ILE A 39 -5.69 -0.71 -4.08
N LYS A 40 -4.67 -0.51 -4.90
CA LYS A 40 -4.35 -1.43 -5.98
C LYS A 40 -3.99 -2.82 -5.46
N GLU A 41 -3.26 -2.87 -4.35
CA GLU A 41 -2.89 -4.12 -3.70
C GLU A 41 -4.14 -4.86 -3.24
N ILE A 42 -5.08 -4.15 -2.62
CA ILE A 42 -6.34 -4.73 -2.14
C ILE A 42 -7.18 -5.21 -3.32
N GLU A 43 -7.23 -4.46 -4.40
CA GLU A 43 -7.93 -4.88 -5.62
C GLU A 43 -7.37 -6.19 -6.15
N GLY A 44 -6.05 -6.35 -6.07
CA GLY A 44 -5.41 -7.61 -6.42
C GLY A 44 -5.86 -8.77 -5.55
N TYR A 45 -6.01 -8.51 -4.25
CA TYR A 45 -6.52 -9.55 -3.34
C TYR A 45 -7.95 -9.96 -3.69
N ILE A 46 -8.79 -8.98 -4.01
CA ILE A 46 -10.17 -9.26 -4.40
C ILE A 46 -10.22 -10.12 -5.65
N ALA A 47 -9.41 -9.80 -6.65
CA ALA A 47 -9.34 -10.57 -7.88
C ALA A 47 -8.84 -11.99 -7.62
N GLU A 48 -7.84 -12.12 -6.76
CA GLU A 48 -7.24 -13.41 -6.41
C GLU A 48 -8.24 -14.32 -5.70
N CYS A 49 -9.07 -13.73 -4.86
CA CYS A 49 -10.03 -14.48 -4.05
C CYS A 49 -11.39 -14.65 -4.71
N GLU A 50 -11.55 -14.18 -5.93
CA GLU A 50 -12.80 -14.30 -6.70
C GLU A 50 -14.02 -13.78 -5.94
N GLY A 51 -13.84 -12.71 -5.19
CA GLY A 51 -14.93 -12.09 -4.45
C GLY A 51 -15.21 -12.69 -3.08
N ASP A 52 -14.40 -13.61 -2.62
CA ASP A 52 -14.54 -14.16 -1.26
C ASP A 52 -14.07 -13.10 -0.25
N VAL A 53 -15.03 -12.39 0.33
CA VAL A 53 -14.77 -11.28 1.23
C VAL A 53 -14.01 -11.72 2.47
N ASP A 54 -14.32 -12.89 3.00
CA ASP A 54 -13.64 -13.39 4.19
C ASP A 54 -12.16 -13.66 3.92
N TYR A 55 -11.85 -14.23 2.77
CA TYR A 55 -10.47 -14.48 2.41
C TYR A 55 -9.74 -13.16 2.13
N VAL A 56 -10.40 -12.21 1.47
CA VAL A 56 -9.81 -10.89 1.23
C VAL A 56 -9.46 -10.23 2.56
N ARG A 57 -10.37 -10.29 3.53
CA ARG A 57 -10.14 -9.74 4.87
C ARG A 57 -8.95 -10.42 5.54
N PHE A 58 -8.86 -11.73 5.40
CA PHE A 58 -7.73 -12.50 5.93
C PHE A 58 -6.41 -12.01 5.33
N LEU A 59 -6.36 -11.80 4.01
CA LEU A 59 -5.16 -11.31 3.35
C LEU A 59 -4.80 -9.90 3.81
N ILE A 60 -5.79 -9.03 3.96
CA ILE A 60 -5.55 -7.69 4.47
C ILE A 60 -4.96 -7.75 5.88
N ASP A 61 -5.54 -8.58 6.74
CA ASP A 61 -5.08 -8.70 8.11
C ASP A 61 -3.67 -9.28 8.20
N THR A 62 -3.34 -10.23 7.34
CA THR A 62 -2.03 -10.87 7.39
C THR A 62 -0.95 -10.08 6.66
N LYS A 63 -1.29 -9.46 5.53
CA LYS A 63 -0.28 -8.80 4.70
C LYS A 63 -0.17 -7.30 4.93
N LEU A 64 -1.27 -6.65 5.31
CA LEU A 64 -1.25 -5.21 5.48
C LEU A 64 -1.29 -4.77 6.93
N LYS A 65 -2.00 -5.49 7.79
CA LYS A 65 -2.06 -5.17 9.21
C LYS A 65 -1.19 -6.08 10.04
N GLY A 66 -1.11 -7.31 9.65
CA GLY A 66 -0.65 -8.38 10.49
C GLY A 66 0.84 -8.58 10.55
N GLY A 67 1.60 -7.78 10.03
CA GLY A 67 3.04 -7.92 10.18
C GLY A 67 3.50 -7.74 11.62
N VAL A 68 2.61 -7.74 12.49
CA VAL A 68 2.86 -7.40 13.89
C VAL A 68 3.19 -8.64 14.68
#